data_efcc59ff952828a3d61ac9d873cfe5ab
#
_entry.id   efcc59ff952828a3d61ac9d873cfe5ab
#
_cell.length_a   1.000
_cell.length_b   1.000
_cell.length_c   1.000
_cell.angle_alpha   90.00
_cell.angle_beta   90.00
_cell.angle_gamma   90.00
#
_symmetry.space_group_name_H-M   'P 1'
#
loop_
_entity.id
_entity.type
_entity.pdbx_description
1 polymer ?
#
loop_
_entity_poly.entity_id
_entity_poly.type
_entity_poly.pdbx_seq_one_letter_code
_entity_poly.pdbx_strand_id
1 'polypeptide(L)'
;LTPVYPVTDGLHQLGMRKLMRQLIDELRRKGLEETLPQDWLQAQGLPEVSDALLRLHHPRDAADVRLIQAMRHPAQRRFIIEELAAHRITLLQRRAELDALTAPVVSGGRGLQQRLAEQLPFSLT
;
A
#
# COMPACT_ATOMS: atom_id res chain seq x y z
N LEU A 1 -7.58 25.44 -8.14
CA LEU A 1 -6.45 24.76 -7.52
C LEU A 1 -5.57 24.14 -8.60
N THR A 2 -4.26 24.37 -8.52
CA THR A 2 -3.30 23.83 -9.48
C THR A 2 -2.48 22.74 -8.80
N PRO A 3 -2.53 21.48 -9.28
CA PRO A 3 -1.76 20.41 -8.67
C PRO A 3 -0.26 20.63 -8.88
N VAL A 4 0.52 20.30 -7.86
CA VAL A 4 1.99 20.31 -7.89
C VAL A 4 2.46 18.86 -7.77
N TYR A 5 3.26 18.41 -8.73
CA TYR A 5 3.79 17.06 -8.76
C TYR A 5 5.29 17.06 -8.41
N PRO A 6 5.80 16.01 -7.76
CA PRO A 6 7.24 15.82 -7.64
C PRO A 6 7.83 15.69 -9.04
N VAL A 7 8.94 16.37 -9.28
CA VAL A 7 9.64 16.36 -10.57
C VAL A 7 11.11 16.02 -10.34
N THR A 8 11.73 15.41 -11.35
CA THR A 8 13.16 15.12 -11.41
C THR A 8 13.82 15.97 -12.48
N ASP A 9 15.14 15.93 -12.55
CA ASP A 9 15.88 16.65 -13.58
C ASP A 9 15.39 16.28 -14.98
N GLY A 10 15.22 17.31 -15.84
CA GLY A 10 14.65 17.17 -17.19
C GLY A 10 13.11 17.08 -17.26
N LEU A 11 12.40 16.96 -16.14
CA LEU A 11 10.93 16.90 -16.11
C LEU A 11 10.34 18.14 -15.44
N HIS A 12 9.71 19.03 -16.23
CA HIS A 12 9.13 20.27 -15.73
C HIS A 12 7.65 20.13 -15.33
N GLN A 13 7.18 20.95 -14.38
CA GLN A 13 5.80 20.98 -13.88
C GLN A 13 4.75 21.06 -15.01
N LEU A 14 5.01 21.86 -16.06
CA LEU A 14 4.08 21.97 -17.18
C LEU A 14 3.95 20.68 -17.96
N GLY A 15 5.06 19.97 -18.22
CA GLY A 15 5.07 18.66 -18.86
C GLY A 15 4.33 17.62 -18.04
N MET A 16 4.61 17.58 -16.73
CA MET A 16 3.93 16.67 -15.81
C MET A 16 2.42 16.89 -15.74
N ARG A 17 1.99 18.16 -15.66
CA ARG A 17 0.55 18.50 -15.68
C ARG A 17 -0.12 18.14 -17.00
N LYS A 18 0.56 18.26 -18.14
CA LYS A 18 0.04 17.84 -19.45
C LYS A 18 -0.14 16.32 -19.50
N LEU A 19 0.88 15.59 -19.06
CA LEU A 19 0.84 14.12 -18.98
C LEU A 19 -0.29 13.64 -18.08
N MET A 20 -0.41 14.21 -16.88
CA MET A 20 -1.47 13.86 -15.94
C MET A 20 -2.88 14.16 -16.48
N ARG A 21 -3.07 15.24 -17.21
CA ARG A 21 -4.34 15.52 -17.87
C ARG A 21 -4.70 14.45 -18.90
N GLN A 22 -3.75 14.08 -19.76
CA GLN A 22 -3.96 13.01 -20.74
C GLN A 22 -4.31 11.68 -20.07
N LEU A 23 -3.61 11.34 -18.98
CA LEU A 23 -3.85 10.13 -18.21
C LEU A 23 -5.25 10.14 -17.58
N ILE A 24 -5.68 11.26 -17.02
CA ILE A 24 -7.02 11.44 -16.44
C ILE A 24 -8.12 11.33 -17.51
N ASP A 25 -7.89 11.88 -18.69
CA ASP A 25 -8.85 11.79 -19.79
C ASP A 25 -8.95 10.34 -20.30
N GLU A 26 -7.84 9.64 -20.37
CA GLU A 26 -7.82 8.21 -20.69
C GLU A 26 -8.53 7.37 -19.62
N LEU A 27 -8.29 7.66 -18.36
CA LEU A 27 -8.94 7.02 -17.21
C LEU A 27 -10.48 7.22 -17.26
N ARG A 28 -10.95 8.41 -17.59
CA ARG A 28 -12.39 8.68 -17.74
C ARG A 28 -13.00 7.88 -18.88
N ARG A 29 -12.23 7.65 -19.94
CA ARG A 29 -12.71 6.95 -21.13
C ARG A 29 -12.74 5.43 -20.96
N LYS A 30 -11.72 4.86 -20.36
CA LYS A 30 -11.53 3.41 -20.26
C LYS A 30 -11.88 2.83 -18.88
N GLY A 31 -11.76 3.63 -17.81
CA GLY A 31 -11.79 3.16 -16.45
C GLY A 31 -10.52 2.38 -16.09
N LEU A 32 -10.50 1.86 -14.87
CA LEU A 32 -9.55 0.85 -14.40
C LEU A 32 -10.34 -0.32 -13.84
N GLU A 33 -9.81 -1.50 -14.00
CA GLU A 33 -10.36 -2.69 -13.37
C GLU A 33 -10.25 -2.58 -11.84
N GLU A 34 -11.37 -2.85 -11.15
CA GLU A 34 -11.39 -2.80 -9.70
C GLU A 34 -10.76 -4.08 -9.12
N THR A 35 -9.80 -3.89 -8.23
CA THR A 35 -9.04 -5.00 -7.60
C THR A 35 -9.64 -5.45 -6.27
N LEU A 36 -10.45 -4.61 -5.62
CA LEU A 36 -11.09 -4.90 -4.34
C LEU A 36 -12.57 -5.27 -4.53
N PRO A 37 -13.13 -6.19 -3.72
CA PRO A 37 -14.54 -6.55 -3.81
C PRO A 37 -15.46 -5.35 -3.62
N GLN A 38 -16.45 -5.19 -4.50
CA GLN A 38 -17.33 -4.03 -4.52
C GLN A 38 -18.20 -3.91 -3.26
N ASP A 39 -18.72 -5.02 -2.77
CA ASP A 39 -19.51 -5.11 -1.53
C ASP A 39 -18.68 -4.67 -0.31
N TRP A 40 -17.40 -5.04 -0.29
CA TRP A 40 -16.48 -4.62 0.76
C TRP A 40 -16.17 -3.12 0.68
N LEU A 41 -15.93 -2.57 -0.52
CA LEU A 41 -15.72 -1.14 -0.72
C LEU A 41 -16.92 -0.32 -0.21
N GLN A 42 -18.14 -0.75 -0.55
CA GLN A 42 -19.37 -0.12 -0.09
C GLN A 42 -19.51 -0.18 1.44
N ALA A 43 -19.26 -1.35 2.06
CA ALA A 43 -19.31 -1.51 3.50
C ALA A 43 -18.28 -0.63 4.25
N GLN A 44 -17.14 -0.33 3.62
CA GLN A 44 -16.10 0.56 4.18
C GLN A 44 -16.26 2.03 3.80
N GLY A 45 -17.25 2.39 2.98
CA GLY A 45 -17.44 3.74 2.47
C GLY A 45 -16.27 4.24 1.62
N LEU A 46 -15.65 3.33 0.84
CA LEU A 46 -14.51 3.63 -0.02
C LEU A 46 -14.94 3.74 -1.48
N PRO A 47 -14.37 4.69 -2.26
CA PRO A 47 -14.65 4.81 -3.67
C PRO A 47 -13.95 3.70 -4.48
N GLU A 48 -14.45 3.43 -5.68
CA GLU A 48 -13.76 2.62 -6.69
C GLU A 48 -12.43 3.25 -7.11
N VAL A 49 -11.51 2.44 -7.67
CA VAL A 49 -10.15 2.88 -8.02
C VAL A 49 -10.15 4.06 -8.99
N SER A 50 -10.99 4.03 -10.01
CA SER A 50 -11.10 5.11 -11.00
C SER A 50 -11.60 6.42 -10.37
N ASP A 51 -12.65 6.37 -9.55
CA ASP A 51 -13.19 7.53 -8.84
C ASP A 51 -12.21 8.07 -7.81
N ALA A 52 -11.50 7.19 -7.09
CA ALA A 52 -10.45 7.58 -6.15
C ALA A 52 -9.33 8.36 -6.81
N LEU A 53 -8.80 7.88 -7.95
CA LEU A 53 -7.77 8.58 -8.72
C LEU A 53 -8.26 9.93 -9.23
N LEU A 54 -9.47 9.97 -9.80
CA LEU A 54 -10.04 11.22 -10.28
C LEU A 54 -10.17 12.26 -9.17
N ARG A 55 -10.66 11.88 -7.98
CA ARG A 55 -10.84 12.80 -6.85
C ARG A 55 -9.52 13.33 -6.29
N LEU A 56 -8.47 12.52 -6.25
CA LEU A 56 -7.16 12.97 -5.76
C LEU A 56 -6.49 13.96 -6.71
N HIS A 57 -6.69 13.80 -8.02
CA HIS A 57 -6.10 14.69 -9.02
C HIS A 57 -6.99 15.89 -9.39
N HIS A 58 -8.30 15.76 -9.20
CA HIS A 58 -9.30 16.79 -9.44
C HIS A 58 -10.28 16.88 -8.26
N PRO A 59 -9.84 17.43 -7.11
CA PRO A 59 -10.73 17.67 -5.97
C PRO A 59 -11.92 18.52 -6.39
N ARG A 60 -13.10 18.19 -5.90
CA ARG A 60 -14.35 18.87 -6.28
C ARG A 60 -14.44 20.28 -5.71
N ASP A 61 -13.99 20.42 -4.47
CA ASP A 61 -14.12 21.66 -3.72
C ASP A 61 -12.98 21.83 -2.68
N ALA A 62 -13.07 22.92 -1.91
CA ALA A 62 -12.10 23.20 -0.86
C ALA A 62 -12.20 22.23 0.34
N ALA A 63 -13.34 21.54 0.52
CA ALA A 63 -13.48 20.55 1.58
C ALA A 63 -12.69 19.28 1.25
N ASP A 64 -12.77 18.80 0.00
CA ASP A 64 -11.94 17.70 -0.51
C ASP A 64 -10.45 17.99 -0.30
N VAL A 65 -10.01 19.21 -0.66
CA VAL A 65 -8.60 19.62 -0.49
C VAL A 65 -8.17 19.57 0.97
N ARG A 66 -8.98 20.06 1.89
CA ARG A 66 -8.68 19.98 3.34
C ARG A 66 -8.56 18.54 3.82
N LEU A 67 -9.47 17.66 3.37
CA LEU A 67 -9.40 16.24 3.71
C LEU A 67 -8.15 15.57 3.14
N ILE A 68 -7.77 15.90 1.90
CA ILE A 68 -6.56 15.39 1.25
C ILE A 68 -5.31 15.85 2.02
N GLN A 69 -5.22 17.14 2.37
CA GLN A 69 -4.11 17.67 3.15
C GLN A 69 -4.01 17.08 4.56
N ALA A 70 -5.15 16.78 5.17
CA ALA A 70 -5.23 16.12 6.47
C ALA A 70 -5.03 14.60 6.41
N MET A 71 -4.78 14.01 5.24
CA MET A 71 -4.68 12.55 5.01
C MET A 71 -5.94 11.78 5.45
N ARG A 72 -7.12 12.39 5.30
CA ARG A 72 -8.41 11.84 5.75
C ARG A 72 -9.41 11.59 4.61
N HIS A 73 -9.00 11.90 3.38
CA HIS A 73 -9.90 11.71 2.24
C HIS A 73 -10.13 10.22 1.95
N PRO A 74 -11.39 9.77 1.70
CA PRO A 74 -11.70 8.35 1.42
C PRO A 74 -10.88 7.76 0.28
N ALA A 75 -10.57 8.55 -0.76
CA ALA A 75 -9.73 8.12 -1.87
C ALA A 75 -8.28 7.80 -1.44
N GLN A 76 -7.69 8.59 -0.53
CA GLN A 76 -6.36 8.27 0.02
C GLN A 76 -6.42 7.01 0.89
N ARG A 77 -7.44 6.92 1.74
CA ARG A 77 -7.65 5.75 2.60
C ARG A 77 -7.76 4.47 1.79
N ARG A 78 -8.44 4.51 0.64
CA ARG A 78 -8.53 3.37 -0.27
C ARG A 78 -7.16 2.89 -0.72
N PHE A 79 -6.30 3.78 -1.23
CA PHE A 79 -4.96 3.40 -1.71
C PHE A 79 -4.06 2.92 -0.58
N ILE A 80 -4.12 3.54 0.61
CA ILE A 80 -3.37 3.08 1.78
C ILE A 80 -3.76 1.65 2.14
N ILE A 81 -5.06 1.34 2.16
CA ILE A 81 -5.54 -0.01 2.48
C ILE A 81 -5.11 -1.01 1.41
N GLU A 82 -5.22 -0.66 0.13
CA GLU A 82 -4.81 -1.53 -0.97
C GLU A 82 -3.31 -1.86 -0.92
N GLU A 83 -2.47 -0.86 -0.69
CA GLU A 83 -1.02 -1.05 -0.56
C GLU A 83 -0.67 -1.93 0.65
N LEU A 84 -1.28 -1.67 1.80
CA LEU A 84 -1.06 -2.48 3.01
C LEU A 84 -1.56 -3.92 2.82
N ALA A 85 -2.70 -4.12 2.15
CA ALA A 85 -3.23 -5.44 1.82
C ALA A 85 -2.29 -6.19 0.87
N ALA A 86 -1.82 -5.57 -0.20
CA ALA A 86 -0.88 -6.15 -1.15
C ALA A 86 0.44 -6.55 -0.45
N HIS A 87 0.97 -5.67 0.40
CA HIS A 87 2.15 -5.98 1.21
C HIS A 87 1.91 -7.17 2.15
N ARG A 88 0.76 -7.19 2.84
CA ARG A 88 0.41 -8.31 3.73
C ARG A 88 0.26 -9.63 2.99
N ILE A 89 -0.38 -9.64 1.83
CA ILE A 89 -0.53 -10.82 0.98
C ILE A 89 0.85 -11.36 0.58
N THR A 90 1.76 -10.49 0.14
CA THR A 90 3.13 -10.86 -0.22
C THR A 90 3.87 -11.53 0.95
N LEU A 91 3.74 -10.98 2.16
CA LEU A 91 4.33 -11.58 3.37
C LEU A 91 3.73 -12.95 3.69
N LEU A 92 2.41 -13.10 3.54
CA LEU A 92 1.73 -14.38 3.79
C LEU A 92 2.14 -15.45 2.77
N GLN A 93 2.28 -15.07 1.50
CA GLN A 93 2.78 -15.95 0.45
C GLN A 93 4.20 -16.42 0.75
N ARG A 94 5.11 -15.51 1.08
CA ARG A 94 6.49 -15.87 1.49
C ARG A 94 6.52 -16.76 2.71
N ARG A 95 5.67 -16.50 3.69
CA ARG A 95 5.58 -17.36 4.87
C ARG A 95 5.11 -18.77 4.50
N ALA A 96 4.08 -18.90 3.67
CA ALA A 96 3.60 -20.19 3.21
C ALA A 96 4.68 -20.97 2.43
N GLU A 97 5.49 -20.29 1.61
CA GLU A 97 6.64 -20.88 0.93
C GLU A 97 7.69 -21.40 1.92
N LEU A 98 8.01 -20.62 2.96
CA LEU A 98 8.96 -21.02 3.99
C LEU A 98 8.42 -22.19 4.85
N ASP A 99 7.14 -22.16 5.21
CA ASP A 99 6.49 -23.20 5.98
C ASP A 99 6.42 -24.55 5.22
N ALA A 100 6.47 -24.49 3.88
CA ALA A 100 6.56 -25.68 3.02
C ALA A 100 7.97 -26.32 2.99
N LEU A 101 9.00 -25.59 3.43
CA LEU A 101 10.35 -26.13 3.51
C LEU A 101 10.50 -27.03 4.74
N THR A 102 10.91 -28.28 4.52
CA THR A 102 11.22 -29.21 5.59
C THR A 102 12.67 -29.03 6.04
N ALA A 103 12.85 -28.70 7.30
CA ALA A 103 14.18 -28.68 7.90
C ALA A 103 14.50 -30.05 8.54
N PRO A 104 15.76 -30.53 8.48
CA PRO A 104 16.15 -31.73 9.20
C PRO A 104 15.97 -31.52 10.70
N VAL A 105 15.46 -32.55 11.37
CA VAL A 105 15.34 -32.50 12.83
C VAL A 105 16.75 -32.53 13.45
N VAL A 106 17.16 -31.41 14.03
CA VAL A 106 18.42 -31.35 14.79
C VAL A 106 18.14 -31.88 16.19
N SER A 107 18.35 -33.16 16.41
CA SER A 107 18.36 -33.76 17.74
C SER A 107 19.75 -33.60 18.39
N GLY A 108 20.00 -32.40 18.86
CA GLY A 108 21.22 -32.08 19.63
C GLY A 108 21.02 -32.36 21.13
N GLY A 109 22.03 -32.95 21.78
CA GLY A 109 21.99 -33.13 23.24
C GLY A 109 21.84 -31.76 23.93
N ARG A 110 20.94 -31.69 24.89
CA ARG A 110 20.59 -30.47 25.66
C ARG A 110 21.77 -29.79 26.36
N GLY A 111 22.92 -30.50 26.50
CA GLY A 111 24.09 -30.00 27.27
C GLY A 111 24.76 -28.75 26.73
N LEU A 112 24.94 -28.60 25.41
CA LEU A 112 25.55 -27.40 24.83
C LEU A 112 24.58 -26.19 24.84
N GLN A 113 23.30 -26.41 24.57
CA GLN A 113 22.29 -25.37 24.63
C GLN A 113 22.12 -24.83 26.06
N GLN A 114 22.08 -25.71 27.04
CA GLN A 114 21.94 -25.34 28.44
C GLN A 114 23.20 -24.57 28.94
N ARG A 115 24.39 -25.02 28.60
CA ARG A 115 25.67 -24.33 28.94
C ARG A 115 25.74 -22.95 28.28
N LEU A 116 25.26 -22.81 27.03
CA LEU A 116 25.17 -21.51 26.35
C LEU A 116 24.18 -20.59 27.07
N ALA A 117 22.97 -21.09 27.37
CA ALA A 117 21.94 -20.31 28.06
C ALA A 117 22.41 -19.81 29.45
N GLU A 118 23.16 -20.63 30.19
CA GLU A 118 23.74 -20.26 31.49
C GLU A 118 24.85 -19.19 31.40
N GLN A 119 25.50 -19.05 30.23
CA GLN A 119 26.55 -18.06 29.99
C GLN A 119 26.03 -16.74 29.39
N LEU A 120 24.75 -16.68 29.00
CA LEU A 120 24.19 -15.44 28.49
C LEU A 120 23.96 -14.42 29.61
N PRO A 121 24.31 -13.14 29.41
CA PRO A 121 24.10 -12.07 30.40
C PRO A 121 22.62 -11.62 30.51
N PHE A 122 21.69 -12.32 29.87
CA PHE A 122 20.24 -12.03 29.85
C PHE A 122 19.43 -13.33 29.81
N SER A 123 18.18 -13.28 30.26
CA SER A 123 17.26 -14.41 30.18
C SER A 123 16.64 -14.53 28.78
N LEU A 124 16.58 -15.74 28.24
CA LEU A 124 15.85 -16.03 27.01
C LEU A 124 14.34 -15.97 27.29
N THR A 125 13.60 -15.32 26.38
CA THR A 125 12.13 -15.23 26.43
C THR A 125 11.48 -16.44 25.77
#